data_54e5a19a6c9ac38dea628b047df680e9
#
_entry.id   54e5a19a6c9ac38dea628b047df680e9
#
_cell.length_a   1.000
_cell.length_b   1.000
_cell.length_c   1.000
_cell.angle_alpha   90.00
_cell.angle_beta   90.00
_cell.angle_gamma   90.00
#
_symmetry.space_group_name_H-M   'P 1'
#
loop_
_entity.id
_entity.type
_entity.pdbx_description
1 polymer ?
#
loop_
_entity_poly.entity_id
_entity_poly.type
_entity_poly.pdbx_seq_one_letter_code
_entity_poly.pdbx_strand_id
1 'polypeptide(L)'
;MVNKIIVDKENNIEVKDNAIELTINVEELTINIEGKVLINEIRKLTNETLNLNINLKEGSSLIYNRFMINNEANIKITTNQNNKSTLIFNYSILATDNSTIDFNSNINGNDNVTEINIKGITEDKGKLKITSTADTKEKIINNNLLEDIKILLLNDEESIIIPNLLVASNEIEVNHAATISGIDQNYLFYLNSKGISNEAAEKIIKNGYLISNLDATKEQKDRIEKMLGGE
;
A
#
# COMPACT_ATOMS: atom_id res chain seq x y z
N MET A 1 -4.37 -21.29 11.70
CA MET A 1 -4.33 -21.30 10.21
C MET A 1 -4.93 -19.98 9.74
N VAL A 2 -4.23 -19.25 8.88
CA VAL A 2 -4.80 -18.04 8.25
C VAL A 2 -5.77 -18.51 7.17
N ASN A 3 -6.97 -17.96 7.15
CA ASN A 3 -7.97 -18.30 6.13
C ASN A 3 -7.52 -17.73 4.78
N LYS A 4 -7.57 -18.54 3.72
CA LYS A 4 -7.26 -18.09 2.35
C LYS A 4 -8.55 -17.83 1.61
N ILE A 5 -8.65 -16.67 0.98
CA ILE A 5 -9.77 -16.31 0.10
C ILE A 5 -9.20 -16.03 -1.29
N ILE A 6 -9.74 -16.71 -2.29
CA ILE A 6 -9.42 -16.48 -3.70
C ILE A 6 -10.68 -15.97 -4.38
N VAL A 7 -10.59 -14.78 -4.98
CA VAL A 7 -11.70 -14.13 -5.68
C VAL A 7 -11.48 -14.26 -7.18
N ASP A 8 -12.22 -15.16 -7.81
CA ASP A 8 -12.10 -15.48 -9.24
C ASP A 8 -13.29 -14.97 -10.09
N LYS A 9 -14.44 -14.75 -9.47
CA LYS A 9 -15.68 -14.40 -10.18
C LYS A 9 -16.57 -13.44 -9.42
N GLU A 10 -16.47 -13.44 -8.11
CA GLU A 10 -17.27 -12.54 -7.26
C GLU A 10 -16.67 -11.15 -7.29
N ASN A 11 -17.52 -10.15 -7.39
CA ASN A 11 -17.10 -8.74 -7.32
C ASN A 11 -17.45 -8.07 -5.98
N ASN A 12 -17.95 -8.84 -5.02
CA ASN A 12 -18.30 -8.36 -3.68
C ASN A 12 -18.09 -9.45 -2.64
N ILE A 13 -17.32 -9.13 -1.60
CA ILE A 13 -17.08 -10.02 -0.45
C ILE A 13 -17.31 -9.28 0.86
N GLU A 14 -17.74 -10.01 1.87
CA GLU A 14 -17.82 -9.54 3.26
C GLU A 14 -16.75 -10.24 4.09
N VAL A 15 -15.99 -9.44 4.87
CA VAL A 15 -14.98 -9.95 5.80
C VAL A 15 -15.29 -9.44 7.20
N LYS A 16 -15.44 -10.37 8.14
CA LYS A 16 -15.81 -10.06 9.51
C LYS A 16 -14.87 -10.74 10.51
N ASP A 17 -14.33 -9.95 11.45
CA ASP A 17 -13.52 -10.40 12.60
C ASP A 17 -12.52 -11.51 12.25
N ASN A 18 -11.71 -11.28 11.21
CA ASN A 18 -10.84 -12.32 10.67
C ASN A 18 -9.48 -11.80 10.20
N ALA A 19 -8.50 -12.71 10.16
CA ALA A 19 -7.25 -12.52 9.45
C ALA A 19 -7.24 -13.42 8.22
N ILE A 20 -7.05 -12.85 7.03
CA ILE A 20 -7.10 -13.54 5.74
C ILE A 20 -5.87 -13.30 4.89
N GLU A 21 -5.51 -14.28 4.08
CA GLU A 21 -4.64 -14.13 2.93
C GLU A 21 -5.51 -14.05 1.67
N LEU A 22 -5.47 -12.90 1.00
CA LEU A 22 -6.35 -12.59 -0.14
C LEU A 22 -5.61 -12.77 -1.46
N THR A 23 -6.30 -13.34 -2.44
CA THR A 23 -5.87 -13.40 -3.85
C THR A 23 -6.99 -12.86 -4.72
N ILE A 24 -6.73 -11.80 -5.49
CA ILE A 24 -7.72 -11.15 -6.36
C ILE A 24 -7.40 -11.50 -7.82
N ASN A 25 -8.31 -12.17 -8.52
CA ASN A 25 -8.19 -12.53 -9.92
C ASN A 25 -9.29 -11.90 -10.80
N VAL A 26 -9.89 -10.82 -10.30
CA VAL A 26 -10.91 -10.02 -10.98
C VAL A 26 -10.42 -8.57 -11.12
N GLU A 27 -10.94 -7.84 -12.08
CA GLU A 27 -10.59 -6.43 -12.31
C GLU A 27 -11.38 -5.47 -11.40
N GLU A 28 -12.50 -5.91 -10.85
CA GLU A 28 -13.34 -5.13 -9.95
C GLU A 28 -13.69 -5.93 -8.70
N LEU A 29 -13.45 -5.37 -7.53
CA LEU A 29 -13.79 -6.00 -6.26
C LEU A 29 -14.25 -4.96 -5.23
N THR A 30 -15.35 -5.28 -4.55
CA THR A 30 -15.79 -4.56 -3.35
C THR A 30 -15.61 -5.45 -2.12
N ILE A 31 -14.96 -4.92 -1.09
CA ILE A 31 -14.77 -5.59 0.20
C ILE A 31 -15.51 -4.80 1.28
N ASN A 32 -16.46 -5.44 1.95
CA ASN A 32 -17.15 -4.85 3.08
C ASN A 32 -16.56 -5.39 4.38
N ILE A 33 -16.11 -4.49 5.25
CA ILE A 33 -15.39 -4.79 6.49
C ILE A 33 -16.31 -4.58 7.69
N GLU A 34 -16.39 -5.60 8.54
CA GLU A 34 -17.09 -5.55 9.82
C GLU A 34 -16.20 -6.11 10.92
N GLY A 35 -16.09 -5.38 12.06
CA GLY A 35 -15.25 -5.76 13.19
C GLY A 35 -13.75 -5.57 12.92
N LYS A 36 -12.90 -6.44 13.44
CA LYS A 36 -11.44 -6.34 13.32
C LYS A 36 -10.92 -7.27 12.24
N VAL A 37 -10.35 -6.70 11.19
CA VAL A 37 -9.90 -7.46 10.01
C VAL A 37 -8.45 -7.17 9.69
N LEU A 38 -7.69 -8.23 9.37
CA LEU A 38 -6.34 -8.17 8.80
C LEU A 38 -6.36 -8.85 7.43
N ILE A 39 -5.97 -8.12 6.39
CA ILE A 39 -5.83 -8.67 5.03
C ILE A 39 -4.36 -8.62 4.62
N ASN A 40 -3.83 -9.75 4.16
CA ASN A 40 -2.53 -9.83 3.53
C ASN A 40 -2.69 -10.29 2.08
N GLU A 41 -2.20 -9.49 1.13
CA GLU A 41 -2.16 -9.80 -0.28
C GLU A 41 -0.71 -9.70 -0.77
N ILE A 42 -0.11 -10.83 -1.11
CA ILE A 42 1.30 -10.93 -1.52
C ILE A 42 1.36 -11.64 -2.86
N ARG A 43 1.67 -10.89 -3.93
CA ARG A 43 1.57 -11.39 -5.30
C ARG A 43 2.71 -10.90 -6.19
N LYS A 44 2.96 -11.67 -7.26
CA LYS A 44 3.76 -11.27 -8.41
C LYS A 44 2.91 -11.48 -9.66
N LEU A 45 2.71 -10.42 -10.43
CA LEU A 45 1.88 -10.41 -11.63
C LEU A 45 2.66 -9.77 -12.78
N THR A 46 2.37 -10.20 -14.01
CA THR A 46 2.92 -9.53 -15.19
C THR A 46 2.22 -8.19 -15.38
N ASN A 47 0.88 -8.21 -15.45
CA ASN A 47 0.07 -7.01 -15.59
C ASN A 47 -1.09 -7.08 -14.60
N GLU A 48 -1.54 -5.93 -14.12
CA GLU A 48 -2.70 -5.85 -13.25
C GLU A 48 -3.56 -4.62 -13.56
N THR A 49 -4.84 -4.86 -13.78
CA THR A 49 -5.87 -3.81 -13.77
C THR A 49 -6.81 -4.15 -12.62
N LEU A 50 -6.97 -3.22 -11.67
CA LEU A 50 -7.82 -3.46 -10.51
C LEU A 50 -8.53 -2.17 -10.08
N ASN A 51 -9.85 -2.26 -9.89
CA ASN A 51 -10.68 -1.28 -9.20
C ASN A 51 -11.17 -1.90 -7.89
N LEU A 52 -10.52 -1.54 -6.78
CA LEU A 52 -10.78 -2.08 -5.45
C LEU A 52 -11.57 -1.05 -4.61
N ASN A 53 -12.76 -1.41 -4.18
CA ASN A 53 -13.56 -0.62 -3.25
C ASN A 53 -13.58 -1.29 -1.87
N ILE A 54 -13.28 -0.55 -0.82
CA ILE A 54 -13.25 -1.04 0.56
C ILE A 54 -14.19 -0.19 1.40
N ASN A 55 -15.21 -0.81 1.98
CA ASN A 55 -16.17 -0.13 2.82
C ASN A 55 -16.00 -0.60 4.27
N LEU A 56 -15.66 0.32 5.16
CA LEU A 56 -15.58 0.07 6.59
C LEU A 56 -16.91 0.46 7.25
N LYS A 57 -17.57 -0.52 7.87
CA LYS A 57 -18.75 -0.28 8.72
C LYS A 57 -18.36 0.50 9.96
N GLU A 58 -19.34 1.09 10.63
CA GLU A 58 -19.12 1.80 11.91
C GLU A 58 -18.39 0.90 12.93
N GLY A 59 -17.38 1.44 13.59
CA GLY A 59 -16.57 0.75 14.59
C GLY A 59 -15.62 -0.33 14.05
N SER A 60 -15.51 -0.47 12.74
CA SER A 60 -14.63 -1.48 12.13
C SER A 60 -13.17 -1.04 12.10
N SER A 61 -12.26 -2.01 12.11
CA SER A 61 -10.82 -1.79 11.97
C SER A 61 -10.25 -2.71 10.88
N LEU A 62 -9.54 -2.12 9.92
CA LEU A 62 -8.85 -2.84 8.86
C LEU A 62 -7.36 -2.51 8.87
N ILE A 63 -6.54 -3.55 8.88
CA ILE A 63 -5.14 -3.48 8.45
C ILE A 63 -5.05 -4.23 7.13
N TYR A 64 -4.65 -3.54 6.05
CA TYR A 64 -4.47 -4.15 4.73
C TYR A 64 -3.01 -4.04 4.32
N ASN A 65 -2.33 -5.17 4.24
CA ASN A 65 -0.97 -5.27 3.73
C ASN A 65 -1.03 -5.80 2.30
N ARG A 66 -0.64 -4.95 1.33
CA ARG A 66 -0.57 -5.31 -0.08
C ARG A 66 0.89 -5.24 -0.54
N PHE A 67 1.42 -6.36 -1.02
CA PHE A 67 2.73 -6.44 -1.64
C PHE A 67 2.61 -6.96 -3.07
N MET A 68 3.16 -6.20 -4.02
CA MET A 68 3.06 -6.50 -5.44
C MET A 68 4.41 -6.35 -6.15
N ILE A 69 4.70 -7.28 -7.06
CA ILE A 69 5.72 -7.12 -8.09
C ILE A 69 4.98 -7.14 -9.43
N ASN A 70 5.02 -6.02 -10.16
CA ASN A 70 4.30 -5.85 -11.41
C ASN A 70 5.21 -5.31 -12.50
N ASN A 71 5.03 -5.80 -13.74
CA ASN A 71 5.61 -5.13 -14.90
C ASN A 71 4.79 -3.87 -15.18
N GLU A 72 3.48 -4.02 -15.38
CA GLU A 72 2.57 -2.90 -15.62
C GLU A 72 1.35 -3.02 -14.68
N ALA A 73 0.97 -1.90 -14.07
CA ALA A 73 -0.21 -1.87 -13.19
C ALA A 73 -1.05 -0.62 -13.42
N ASN A 74 -2.38 -0.81 -13.43
CA ASN A 74 -3.38 0.27 -13.40
C ASN A 74 -4.35 -0.01 -12.25
N ILE A 75 -4.08 0.60 -11.10
CA ILE A 75 -4.75 0.28 -9.85
C ILE A 75 -5.53 1.50 -9.36
N LYS A 76 -6.81 1.31 -9.13
CA LYS A 76 -7.64 2.27 -8.43
C LYS A 76 -8.13 1.66 -7.13
N ILE A 77 -7.87 2.32 -6.01
CA ILE A 77 -8.33 1.92 -4.68
C ILE A 77 -9.20 3.03 -4.13
N THR A 78 -10.40 2.68 -3.69
CA THR A 78 -11.31 3.61 -3.01
C THR A 78 -11.68 3.03 -1.65
N THR A 79 -11.47 3.80 -0.60
CA THR A 79 -11.87 3.43 0.76
C THR A 79 -12.97 4.36 1.25
N ASN A 80 -13.96 3.81 1.94
CA ASN A 80 -15.07 4.54 2.52
C ASN A 80 -15.17 4.21 4.00
N GLN A 81 -14.93 5.22 4.85
CA GLN A 81 -14.95 5.07 6.30
C GLN A 81 -16.19 5.68 6.92
N ASN A 82 -16.94 4.87 7.69
CA ASN A 82 -18.02 5.35 8.55
C ASN A 82 -17.47 5.73 9.93
N ASN A 83 -18.35 6.11 10.87
CA ASN A 83 -17.94 6.56 12.21
C ASN A 83 -17.07 5.52 12.94
N LYS A 84 -16.10 5.99 13.72
CA LYS A 84 -15.26 5.20 14.64
C LYS A 84 -14.52 4.05 13.96
N SER A 85 -14.18 4.21 12.69
CA SER A 85 -13.45 3.19 11.95
C SER A 85 -11.95 3.50 11.90
N THR A 86 -11.16 2.43 11.84
CA THR A 86 -9.70 2.52 11.70
C THR A 86 -9.28 1.85 10.41
N LEU A 87 -8.53 2.56 9.58
CA LEU A 87 -7.91 2.04 8.36
C LEU A 87 -6.40 2.22 8.44
N ILE A 88 -5.65 1.13 8.31
CA ILE A 88 -4.21 1.14 8.07
C ILE A 88 -3.99 0.40 6.75
N PHE A 89 -3.58 1.13 5.72
CA PHE A 89 -3.34 0.58 4.38
C PHE A 89 -1.86 0.67 4.04
N ASN A 90 -1.19 -0.46 4.03
CA ASN A 90 0.23 -0.59 3.71
C ASN A 90 0.38 -1.20 2.32
N TYR A 91 0.90 -0.42 1.37
CA TYR A 91 1.12 -0.89 0.01
C TYR A 91 2.61 -0.80 -0.35
N SER A 92 3.20 -1.93 -0.70
CA SER A 92 4.56 -2.02 -1.22
C SER A 92 4.54 -2.56 -2.64
N ILE A 93 5.14 -1.84 -3.57
CA ILE A 93 5.19 -2.19 -5.00
C ILE A 93 6.59 -2.10 -5.57
N LEU A 94 7.00 -3.15 -6.30
CA LEU A 94 8.13 -3.11 -7.22
C LEU A 94 7.59 -3.04 -8.65
N ALA A 95 7.81 -1.92 -9.34
CA ALA A 95 7.40 -1.69 -10.71
C ALA A 95 8.59 -1.80 -11.66
N THR A 96 8.47 -2.62 -12.70
CA THR A 96 9.49 -2.80 -13.75
C THR A 96 9.07 -2.22 -15.10
N ASP A 97 7.83 -1.70 -15.21
CA ASP A 97 7.28 -0.93 -16.32
C ASP A 97 6.29 0.12 -15.78
N ASN A 98 5.55 0.81 -16.66
CA ASN A 98 4.66 1.90 -16.29
C ASN A 98 3.52 1.43 -15.38
N SER A 99 3.42 2.02 -14.20
CA SER A 99 2.37 1.69 -13.24
C SER A 99 1.70 2.95 -12.70
N THR A 100 0.38 2.91 -12.64
CA THR A 100 -0.46 4.00 -12.08
C THR A 100 -1.24 3.48 -10.89
N ILE A 101 -1.21 4.23 -9.79
CA ILE A 101 -1.97 3.95 -8.58
C ILE A 101 -2.77 5.20 -8.24
N ASP A 102 -4.10 5.09 -8.25
CA ASP A 102 -5.01 6.12 -7.78
C ASP A 102 -5.66 5.65 -6.48
N PHE A 103 -5.26 6.24 -5.37
CA PHE A 103 -5.81 5.94 -4.05
C PHE A 103 -6.76 7.05 -3.61
N ASN A 104 -8.02 6.70 -3.33
CA ASN A 104 -9.04 7.64 -2.89
C ASN A 104 -9.55 7.23 -1.51
N SER A 105 -9.37 8.08 -0.52
CA SER A 105 -9.82 7.87 0.86
C SER A 105 -10.96 8.80 1.19
N ASN A 106 -12.18 8.27 1.31
CA ASN A 106 -13.38 9.01 1.68
C ASN A 106 -13.65 8.84 3.17
N ILE A 107 -13.49 9.89 3.94
CA ILE A 107 -13.78 9.93 5.38
C ILE A 107 -15.18 10.52 5.56
N ASN A 108 -16.15 9.64 5.81
CA ASN A 108 -17.57 9.99 5.82
C ASN A 108 -18.15 10.19 7.22
N GLY A 109 -17.41 9.84 8.27
CA GLY A 109 -17.87 9.85 9.65
C GLY A 109 -16.87 10.49 10.62
N ASN A 110 -17.24 10.47 11.90
CA ASN A 110 -16.46 11.02 13.01
C ASN A 110 -15.55 9.96 13.65
N ASP A 111 -14.56 10.41 14.41
CA ASP A 111 -13.70 9.59 15.27
C ASP A 111 -12.94 8.51 14.47
N ASN A 112 -12.53 8.80 13.23
CA ASN A 112 -11.81 7.86 12.39
C ASN A 112 -10.30 8.05 12.50
N VAL A 113 -9.58 6.93 12.33
CA VAL A 113 -8.12 6.91 12.13
C VAL A 113 -7.84 6.33 10.75
N THR A 114 -7.03 7.06 9.96
CA THR A 114 -6.65 6.67 8.60
C THR A 114 -5.15 6.80 8.44
N GLU A 115 -4.49 5.68 8.15
CA GLU A 115 -3.07 5.64 7.81
C GLU A 115 -2.89 4.99 6.44
N ILE A 116 -2.29 5.74 5.51
CA ILE A 116 -2.00 5.28 4.15
C ILE A 116 -0.50 5.33 3.94
N ASN A 117 0.12 4.17 3.87
CA ASN A 117 1.56 4.01 3.73
C ASN A 117 1.86 3.33 2.39
N ILE A 118 2.39 4.07 1.41
CA ILE A 118 2.72 3.53 0.10
C ILE A 118 4.23 3.62 -0.12
N LYS A 119 4.90 2.50 -0.34
CA LYS A 119 6.30 2.44 -0.75
C LYS A 119 6.44 1.79 -2.11
N GLY A 120 6.97 2.55 -3.06
CA GLY A 120 7.28 2.08 -4.40
C GLY A 120 8.77 1.97 -4.63
N ILE A 121 9.19 0.99 -5.42
CA ILE A 121 10.50 0.94 -6.05
C ILE A 121 10.30 0.84 -7.56
N THR A 122 11.14 1.53 -8.33
CA THR A 122 11.18 1.39 -9.79
C THR A 122 12.51 0.82 -10.23
N GLU A 123 12.45 -0.21 -11.08
CA GLU A 123 13.62 -0.85 -11.72
C GLU A 123 13.40 -0.92 -13.23
N ASP A 124 14.44 -1.19 -14.00
CA ASP A 124 14.41 -1.33 -15.44
C ASP A 124 13.81 -0.09 -16.13
N LYS A 125 12.61 -0.21 -16.71
CA LYS A 125 11.84 0.88 -17.34
C LYS A 125 10.69 1.35 -16.46
N GLY A 126 10.67 0.91 -15.21
CA GLY A 126 9.57 1.17 -14.27
C GLY A 126 9.38 2.65 -14.01
N LYS A 127 8.12 3.09 -14.09
CA LYS A 127 7.65 4.41 -13.69
C LYS A 127 6.45 4.25 -12.79
N LEU A 128 6.43 4.98 -11.70
CA LEU A 128 5.28 5.01 -10.80
C LEU A 128 4.63 6.39 -10.84
N LYS A 129 3.36 6.41 -11.18
CA LYS A 129 2.49 7.56 -10.94
C LYS A 129 1.53 7.21 -9.81
N ILE A 130 1.68 7.87 -8.66
CA ILE A 130 0.82 7.67 -7.51
C ILE A 130 0.02 8.94 -7.26
N THR A 131 -1.30 8.87 -7.38
CA THR A 131 -2.22 9.92 -6.97
C THR A 131 -2.90 9.46 -5.68
N SER A 132 -2.81 10.22 -4.62
CA SER A 132 -3.56 9.96 -3.39
C SER A 132 -4.50 11.14 -3.12
N THR A 133 -5.77 10.85 -2.97
CA THR A 133 -6.78 11.86 -2.66
C THR A 133 -7.50 11.49 -1.38
N ALA A 134 -7.36 12.33 -0.37
CA ALA A 134 -8.17 12.23 0.85
C ALA A 134 -9.29 13.25 0.79
N ASP A 135 -10.52 12.78 0.88
CA ASP A 135 -11.74 13.58 0.85
C ASP A 135 -12.50 13.45 2.17
N THR A 136 -12.80 14.60 2.79
CA THR A 136 -13.55 14.63 4.04
C THR A 136 -14.85 15.38 3.88
N LYS A 137 -15.92 14.88 4.47
CA LYS A 137 -17.20 15.59 4.49
C LYS A 137 -17.15 16.81 5.40
N GLU A 138 -18.06 17.75 5.15
CA GLU A 138 -18.31 18.87 6.05
C GLU A 138 -18.79 18.39 7.44
N LYS A 139 -18.41 19.12 8.47
CA LYS A 139 -18.88 18.94 9.87
C LYS A 139 -18.49 17.62 10.53
N ILE A 140 -17.55 16.87 9.97
CA ILE A 140 -16.99 15.71 10.69
C ILE A 140 -15.92 16.19 11.68
N ILE A 141 -15.78 15.46 12.81
CA ILE A 141 -14.90 15.82 13.90
C ILE A 141 -14.02 14.65 14.34
N ASN A 142 -12.93 14.96 15.03
CA ASN A 142 -12.04 13.98 15.67
C ASN A 142 -11.47 12.94 14.71
N ASN A 143 -11.16 13.34 13.48
CA ASN A 143 -10.52 12.44 12.52
C ASN A 143 -9.01 12.70 12.48
N ASN A 144 -8.23 11.62 12.36
CA ASN A 144 -6.79 11.67 12.15
C ASN A 144 -6.47 10.98 10.83
N LEU A 145 -5.78 11.70 9.93
CA LEU A 145 -5.33 11.19 8.64
C LEU A 145 -3.82 11.36 8.52
N LEU A 146 -3.13 10.26 8.27
CA LEU A 146 -1.71 10.23 7.91
C LEU A 146 -1.54 9.59 6.54
N GLU A 147 -0.87 10.30 5.61
CA GLU A 147 -0.40 9.75 4.34
C GLU A 147 1.12 9.83 4.27
N ASP A 148 1.79 8.70 4.04
CA ASP A 148 3.23 8.62 3.81
C ASP A 148 3.51 7.85 2.51
N ILE A 149 3.86 8.58 1.45
CA ILE A 149 4.08 8.02 0.11
C ILE A 149 5.52 8.22 -0.30
N LYS A 150 6.22 7.13 -0.57
CA LYS A 150 7.65 7.15 -0.90
C LYS A 150 7.96 6.31 -2.12
N ILE A 151 8.75 6.86 -3.04
CA ILE A 151 9.28 6.13 -4.20
C ILE A 151 10.81 6.14 -4.13
N LEU A 152 11.41 4.95 -4.20
CA LEU A 152 12.84 4.76 -4.36
C LEU A 152 13.15 4.43 -5.82
N LEU A 153 13.92 5.29 -6.49
CA LEU A 153 14.32 5.11 -7.89
C LEU A 153 15.61 4.28 -7.94
N LEU A 154 15.57 3.16 -8.65
CA LEU A 154 16.74 2.34 -9.01
C LEU A 154 17.04 2.40 -10.51
N ASN A 155 16.40 3.32 -11.20
CA ASN A 155 16.56 3.61 -12.62
C ASN A 155 16.58 5.12 -12.85
N ASP A 156 16.79 5.56 -14.10
CA ASP A 156 16.81 6.98 -14.49
C ASP A 156 15.42 7.49 -14.96
N GLU A 157 14.36 6.71 -14.75
CA GLU A 157 13.01 7.06 -15.19
C GLU A 157 12.30 7.95 -14.19
N GLU A 158 11.50 8.89 -14.69
CA GLU A 158 10.76 9.82 -13.85
C GLU A 158 9.49 9.19 -13.27
N SER A 159 9.32 9.30 -11.96
CA SER A 159 8.10 8.92 -11.26
C SER A 159 7.44 10.16 -10.63
N ILE A 160 6.14 10.09 -10.35
CA ILE A 160 5.35 11.23 -9.89
C ILE A 160 4.47 10.81 -8.69
N ILE A 161 4.45 11.66 -7.66
CA ILE A 161 3.48 11.56 -6.56
C ILE A 161 2.62 12.82 -6.57
N ILE A 162 1.30 12.66 -6.52
CA ILE A 162 0.32 13.74 -6.49
C ILE A 162 -0.57 13.55 -5.25
N PRO A 163 -0.22 14.15 -4.11
CA PRO A 163 -1.07 14.12 -2.93
C PRO A 163 -2.12 15.24 -3.00
N ASN A 164 -3.39 14.88 -2.85
CA ASN A 164 -4.52 15.82 -2.83
C ASN A 164 -5.27 15.72 -1.50
N LEU A 165 -5.44 16.85 -0.82
CA LEU A 165 -6.20 16.94 0.41
C LEU A 165 -7.44 17.82 0.18
N LEU A 166 -8.61 17.21 0.19
CA LEU A 166 -9.92 17.87 0.06
C LEU A 166 -10.57 17.91 1.45
N VAL A 167 -10.06 18.79 2.30
CA VAL A 167 -10.46 18.87 3.72
C VAL A 167 -11.55 19.92 3.89
N ALA A 168 -12.76 19.48 4.18
CA ALA A 168 -13.93 20.34 4.36
C ALA A 168 -14.26 20.65 5.84
N SER A 169 -13.52 20.09 6.80
CA SER A 169 -13.70 20.31 8.24
C SER A 169 -12.45 20.91 8.91
N ASN A 170 -12.64 21.75 9.92
CA ASN A 170 -11.57 22.34 10.72
C ASN A 170 -11.20 21.53 11.98
N GLU A 171 -11.94 20.44 12.27
CA GLU A 171 -11.78 19.63 13.48
C GLU A 171 -11.18 18.26 13.17
N ILE A 172 -10.18 18.25 12.27
CA ILE A 172 -9.44 17.06 11.88
C ILE A 172 -7.95 17.34 11.88
N GLU A 173 -7.16 16.32 12.21
CA GLU A 173 -5.70 16.35 12.08
C GLU A 173 -5.30 15.65 10.80
N VAL A 174 -4.53 16.34 9.95
CA VAL A 174 -4.08 15.80 8.67
C VAL A 174 -2.59 16.01 8.52
N ASN A 175 -1.87 14.92 8.27
CA ASN A 175 -0.45 14.94 7.95
C ASN A 175 -0.23 14.16 6.64
N HIS A 176 0.52 14.76 5.71
CA HIS A 176 0.95 14.04 4.52
C HIS A 176 2.44 14.24 4.25
N ALA A 177 3.09 13.20 3.74
CA ALA A 177 4.46 13.22 3.28
C ALA A 177 4.57 12.53 1.92
N ALA A 178 5.30 13.16 0.99
CA ALA A 178 5.59 12.60 -0.32
C ALA A 178 7.09 12.74 -0.61
N THR A 179 7.76 11.64 -0.94
CA THR A 179 9.19 11.63 -1.21
C THR A 179 9.53 10.76 -2.41
N ILE A 180 10.34 11.29 -3.31
CA ILE A 180 10.97 10.52 -4.41
C ILE A 180 12.48 10.70 -4.26
N SER A 181 13.23 9.61 -4.18
CA SER A 181 14.68 9.64 -4.00
C SER A 181 15.37 8.44 -4.65
N GLY A 182 16.65 8.57 -4.96
CA GLY A 182 17.51 7.42 -5.22
C GLY A 182 18.00 6.78 -3.92
N ILE A 183 18.84 5.73 -4.02
CA ILE A 183 19.50 5.13 -2.87
C ILE A 183 20.44 6.14 -2.22
N ASP A 184 20.35 6.28 -0.91
CA ASP A 184 21.31 7.09 -0.15
C ASP A 184 22.71 6.45 -0.22
N GLN A 185 23.65 7.18 -0.81
CA GLN A 185 25.04 6.75 -0.99
C GLN A 185 25.76 6.46 0.33
N ASN A 186 25.34 7.06 1.44
CA ASN A 186 25.90 6.78 2.75
C ASN A 186 25.57 5.35 3.22
N TYR A 187 24.37 4.85 2.92
CA TYR A 187 24.02 3.46 3.22
C TYR A 187 24.81 2.47 2.38
N LEU A 188 24.97 2.75 1.08
CA LEU A 188 25.82 1.92 0.20
C LEU A 188 27.26 1.91 0.68
N PHE A 189 27.83 3.08 0.97
CA PHE A 189 29.19 3.18 1.49
C PHE A 189 29.37 2.42 2.81
N TYR A 190 28.42 2.54 3.73
CA TYR A 190 28.46 1.80 5.00
C TYR A 190 28.46 0.29 4.78
N LEU A 191 27.56 -0.25 3.95
CA LEU A 191 27.50 -1.68 3.66
C LEU A 191 28.76 -2.17 2.96
N ASN A 192 29.28 -1.40 1.99
CA ASN A 192 30.52 -1.71 1.29
C ASN A 192 31.72 -1.73 2.25
N SER A 193 31.78 -0.83 3.23
CA SER A 193 32.83 -0.80 4.25
C SER A 193 32.84 -2.03 5.16
N LYS A 194 31.73 -2.78 5.20
CA LYS A 194 31.58 -4.09 5.87
C LYS A 194 31.89 -5.28 4.96
N GLY A 195 32.37 -5.04 3.74
CA GLY A 195 32.72 -6.07 2.79
C GLY A 195 31.55 -6.62 1.96
N ILE A 196 30.39 -5.98 2.01
CA ILE A 196 29.22 -6.34 1.20
C ILE A 196 29.38 -5.71 -0.20
N SER A 197 29.20 -6.49 -1.27
CA SER A 197 29.27 -5.96 -2.66
C SER A 197 28.14 -4.95 -2.91
N ASN A 198 28.32 -4.06 -3.89
CA ASN A 198 27.30 -3.09 -4.28
C ASN A 198 25.97 -3.77 -4.60
N GLU A 199 26.00 -4.81 -5.41
CA GLU A 199 24.81 -5.59 -5.80
C GLU A 199 24.07 -6.19 -4.57
N ALA A 200 24.82 -6.78 -3.64
CA ALA A 200 24.25 -7.32 -2.41
C ALA A 200 23.71 -6.20 -1.50
N ALA A 201 24.38 -5.06 -1.44
CA ALA A 201 23.95 -3.91 -0.65
C ALA A 201 22.64 -3.31 -1.21
N GLU A 202 22.54 -3.11 -2.50
CA GLU A 202 21.30 -2.66 -3.16
C GLU A 202 20.14 -3.62 -2.91
N LYS A 203 20.37 -4.92 -3.02
CA LYS A 203 19.37 -5.95 -2.72
C LYS A 203 18.89 -5.87 -1.26
N ILE A 204 19.80 -5.71 -0.30
CA ILE A 204 19.45 -5.56 1.12
C ILE A 204 18.60 -4.31 1.35
N ILE A 205 18.98 -3.17 0.74
CA ILE A 205 18.25 -1.91 0.84
C ILE A 205 16.85 -2.05 0.24
N LYS A 206 16.75 -2.60 -0.96
CA LYS A 206 15.48 -2.86 -1.67
C LYS A 206 14.52 -3.70 -0.83
N ASN A 207 14.99 -4.86 -0.37
CA ASN A 207 14.19 -5.78 0.42
C ASN A 207 13.71 -5.13 1.73
N GLY A 208 14.64 -4.51 2.46
CA GLY A 208 14.33 -3.81 3.70
C GLY A 208 13.33 -2.68 3.50
N TYR A 209 13.46 -1.90 2.42
CA TYR A 209 12.59 -0.78 2.12
C TYR A 209 11.13 -1.22 1.90
N LEU A 210 10.89 -2.24 1.07
CA LEU A 210 9.55 -2.74 0.78
C LEU A 210 8.93 -3.50 1.96
N ILE A 211 9.72 -4.37 2.63
CA ILE A 211 9.22 -5.21 3.72
C ILE A 211 8.90 -4.39 4.97
N SER A 212 9.67 -3.34 5.25
CA SER A 212 9.45 -2.49 6.43
C SER A 212 8.09 -1.76 6.44
N ASN A 213 7.44 -1.66 5.30
CA ASN A 213 6.12 -1.03 5.16
C ASN A 213 4.96 -1.94 5.59
N LEU A 214 5.21 -3.23 5.74
CA LEU A 214 4.16 -4.23 5.92
C LEU A 214 4.12 -4.75 7.36
N ASP A 215 2.93 -4.81 7.93
CA ASP A 215 2.67 -5.57 9.17
C ASP A 215 2.50 -7.06 8.81
N ALA A 216 3.62 -7.70 8.52
CA ALA A 216 3.67 -9.06 8.01
C ALA A 216 4.41 -9.99 8.97
N THR A 217 3.96 -11.25 9.02
CA THR A 217 4.63 -12.31 9.80
C THR A 217 6.01 -12.64 9.22
N LYS A 218 6.85 -13.33 10.00
CA LYS A 218 8.16 -13.76 9.51
C LYS A 218 8.03 -14.61 8.23
N GLU A 219 7.09 -15.56 8.20
CA GLU A 219 6.85 -16.42 7.04
C GLU A 219 6.48 -15.61 5.77
N GLN A 220 5.65 -14.58 5.95
CA GLN A 220 5.29 -13.68 4.86
C GLN A 220 6.47 -12.85 4.36
N LYS A 221 7.31 -12.34 5.28
CA LYS A 221 8.53 -11.61 4.94
C LYS A 221 9.52 -12.49 4.18
N ASP A 222 9.76 -13.71 4.65
CA ASP A 222 10.62 -14.70 3.99
C ASP A 222 10.10 -15.03 2.57
N ARG A 223 8.77 -15.11 2.40
CA ARG A 223 8.13 -15.30 1.09
C ARG A 223 8.38 -14.11 0.16
N ILE A 224 8.23 -12.88 0.66
CA ILE A 224 8.51 -11.66 -0.10
C ILE A 224 9.98 -11.59 -0.52
N GLU A 225 10.91 -11.89 0.38
CA GLU A 225 12.35 -11.92 0.08
C GLU A 225 12.67 -12.90 -1.06
N LYS A 226 12.07 -14.09 -1.03
CA LYS A 226 12.22 -15.07 -2.13
C LYS A 226 11.66 -14.53 -3.44
N MET A 227 10.52 -13.85 -3.43
CA MET A 227 9.93 -13.23 -4.64
C MET A 227 10.80 -12.12 -5.20
N LEU A 228 11.52 -11.39 -4.35
CA LEU A 228 12.49 -10.33 -4.72
C LEU A 228 13.87 -10.89 -5.13
N GLY A 229 14.02 -12.20 -5.29
CA GLY A 229 15.25 -12.86 -5.69
C GLY A 229 16.17 -13.19 -4.51
N GLY A 230 15.61 -13.40 -3.32
CA GLY A 230 16.30 -14.05 -2.19
C GLY A 230 16.55 -15.54 -2.48
N GLU A 231 17.65 -16.10 -1.96
CA GLU A 231 17.91 -17.54 -1.93
C GLU A 231 17.01 -18.23 -0.88
#